data_2c62145f59924ce64200b2fd41d4f2d9
#
_entry.id   2c62145f59924ce64200b2fd41d4f2d9
#
_cell.length_a   1.000
_cell.length_b   1.000
_cell.length_c   1.000
_cell.angle_alpha   90.00
_cell.angle_beta   90.00
_cell.angle_gamma   90.00
#
_symmetry.space_group_name_H-M   'P 1'
#
loop_
_entity.id
_entity.type
_entity.pdbx_description
1 polymer ?
#
loop_
_entity_poly.entity_id
_entity_poly.type
_entity_poly.pdbx_seq_one_letter_code
_entity_poly.pdbx_strand_id
1 'polypeptide(L)'
;MKYIKTAILIAGMAAATAACTRKPVVPQFGMLTIDTLIGTPANGCKIEYRFATIANAEKSPALRSIEAANAGYFFELEEFGGTARQAADSALRQIAAELAFPQSAPQMTEPYEISAEAEAAVTDSLVTYIISRWSYTGGAHGMYATECHTYSLAGGYELSTADLFSERQLLGM
;
A
#
# COMPACT_ATOMS: atom_id res chain seq x y z
N MET A 1 27.37 -25.24 -40.68
CA MET A 1 26.78 -25.30 -39.31
C MET A 1 27.27 -24.22 -38.35
N LYS A 2 28.37 -23.48 -38.59
CA LYS A 2 28.85 -22.39 -37.71
C LYS A 2 28.01 -21.10 -37.75
N TYR A 3 27.38 -20.80 -38.89
CA TYR A 3 26.63 -19.54 -39.10
C TYR A 3 25.23 -19.52 -38.45
N ILE A 4 24.61 -20.69 -38.25
CA ILE A 4 23.25 -20.78 -37.64
C ILE A 4 23.30 -20.44 -36.17
N LYS A 5 24.39 -20.80 -35.46
CA LYS A 5 24.53 -20.50 -34.02
C LYS A 5 24.69 -18.99 -33.73
N THR A 6 25.36 -18.28 -34.66
CA THR A 6 25.58 -16.83 -34.53
C THR A 6 24.30 -16.02 -34.80
N ALA A 7 23.49 -16.46 -35.76
CA ALA A 7 22.20 -15.80 -36.04
C ALA A 7 21.21 -15.92 -34.91
N ILE A 8 21.17 -17.05 -34.20
CA ILE A 8 20.27 -17.25 -33.04
C ILE A 8 20.70 -16.37 -31.86
N LEU A 9 22.00 -16.17 -31.65
CA LEU A 9 22.51 -15.31 -30.55
C LEU A 9 22.17 -13.83 -30.78
N ILE A 10 22.23 -13.35 -32.03
CA ILE A 10 21.91 -11.97 -32.40
C ILE A 10 20.39 -11.73 -32.28
N ALA A 11 19.55 -12.69 -32.67
CA ALA A 11 18.11 -12.61 -32.55
C ALA A 11 17.66 -12.60 -31.07
N GLY A 12 18.36 -13.34 -30.18
CA GLY A 12 18.09 -13.34 -28.76
C GLY A 12 18.42 -12.01 -28.06
N MET A 13 19.51 -11.33 -28.45
CA MET A 13 19.86 -10.02 -27.93
C MET A 13 18.94 -8.89 -28.41
N ALA A 14 18.44 -8.95 -29.62
CA ALA A 14 17.49 -7.95 -30.14
C ALA A 14 16.11 -8.03 -29.47
N ALA A 15 15.69 -9.22 -29.02
CA ALA A 15 14.45 -9.39 -28.28
C ALA A 15 14.50 -8.83 -26.84
N ALA A 16 15.68 -8.86 -26.21
CA ALA A 16 15.88 -8.34 -24.87
C ALA A 16 15.86 -6.79 -24.81
N THR A 17 16.26 -6.09 -25.88
CA THR A 17 16.28 -4.63 -25.94
C THR A 17 14.91 -4.02 -26.26
N ALA A 18 13.99 -4.77 -26.85
CA ALA A 18 12.63 -4.31 -27.16
C ALA A 18 11.70 -4.26 -25.93
N ALA A 19 12.10 -4.87 -24.81
CA ALA A 19 11.31 -4.88 -23.58
C ALA A 19 11.40 -3.57 -22.77
N CYS A 20 12.38 -2.70 -23.08
CA CYS A 20 12.66 -1.49 -22.27
C CYS A 20 11.95 -0.21 -22.72
N THR A 21 11.07 -0.23 -23.73
CA THR A 21 10.48 1.00 -24.28
C THR A 21 8.96 1.14 -24.11
N ARG A 22 8.30 0.20 -23.41
CA ARG A 22 6.87 0.38 -23.11
C ARG A 22 6.70 1.44 -22.04
N LYS A 23 5.96 2.50 -22.37
CA LYS A 23 5.55 3.49 -21.38
C LYS A 23 4.79 2.77 -20.24
N PRO A 24 5.05 3.13 -18.98
CA PRO A 24 4.32 2.57 -17.86
C PRO A 24 2.81 2.78 -18.02
N VAL A 25 2.03 1.83 -17.54
CA VAL A 25 0.57 2.00 -17.46
C VAL A 25 0.27 3.01 -16.38
N VAL A 26 -0.44 4.08 -16.74
CA VAL A 26 -0.85 5.12 -15.79
C VAL A 26 -1.95 4.55 -14.87
N PRO A 27 -1.82 4.67 -13.54
CA PRO A 27 -2.86 4.22 -12.61
C PRO A 27 -4.12 5.08 -12.74
N GLN A 28 -5.27 4.43 -12.62
CA GLN A 28 -6.58 5.06 -12.47
C GLN A 28 -7.04 4.80 -11.03
N PHE A 29 -7.27 5.86 -10.26
CA PHE A 29 -7.64 5.72 -8.88
C PHE A 29 -9.14 5.57 -8.69
N GLY A 30 -9.51 4.72 -7.73
CA GLY A 30 -10.82 4.60 -7.13
C GLY A 30 -10.72 4.85 -5.63
N MET A 31 -11.82 4.70 -4.90
CA MET A 31 -11.84 4.85 -3.45
C MET A 31 -12.52 3.65 -2.80
N LEU A 32 -11.82 2.98 -1.89
CA LEU A 32 -12.40 2.01 -0.97
C LEU A 32 -12.71 2.73 0.35
N THR A 33 -13.99 2.81 0.70
CA THR A 33 -14.42 3.43 1.96
C THR A 33 -15.05 2.39 2.86
N ILE A 34 -14.70 2.42 4.14
CA ILE A 34 -15.27 1.61 5.20
C ILE A 34 -15.61 2.55 6.35
N ASP A 35 -16.86 2.50 6.82
CA ASP A 35 -17.32 3.17 8.02
C ASP A 35 -18.16 2.14 8.79
N THR A 36 -17.66 1.67 9.93
CA THR A 36 -18.30 0.59 10.67
C THR A 36 -17.94 0.63 12.15
N LEU A 37 -18.78 -0.03 12.95
CA LEU A 37 -18.53 -0.32 14.36
C LEU A 37 -18.39 -1.83 14.53
N ILE A 38 -17.25 -2.30 15.01
CA ILE A 38 -17.04 -3.68 15.42
C ILE A 38 -17.27 -3.78 16.92
N GLY A 39 -18.13 -4.71 17.36
CA GLY A 39 -18.50 -4.85 18.75
C GLY A 39 -19.72 -4.02 19.12
N THR A 40 -19.73 -3.43 20.31
CA THR A 40 -20.84 -2.60 20.83
C THR A 40 -20.34 -1.19 21.16
N PRO A 41 -21.25 -0.19 21.28
CA PRO A 41 -20.84 1.17 21.66
C PRO A 41 -20.03 1.26 22.95
N ALA A 42 -20.21 0.32 23.88
CA ALA A 42 -19.49 0.29 25.17
C ALA A 42 -18.20 -0.55 25.13
N ASN A 43 -18.11 -1.51 24.19
CA ASN A 43 -16.96 -2.41 24.05
C ASN A 43 -16.73 -2.70 22.55
N GLY A 44 -16.37 -1.70 21.79
CA GLY A 44 -16.19 -1.84 20.36
C GLY A 44 -15.08 -0.94 19.83
N CYS A 45 -14.92 -0.98 18.50
CA CYS A 45 -14.01 -0.13 17.76
C CYS A 45 -14.76 0.49 16.58
N LYS A 46 -14.84 1.81 16.54
CA LYS A 46 -15.29 2.57 15.38
C LYS A 46 -14.16 2.67 14.37
N ILE A 47 -14.45 2.34 13.13
CA ILE A 47 -13.45 2.27 12.06
C ILE A 47 -13.91 3.13 10.90
N GLU A 48 -13.03 4.06 10.49
CA GLU A 48 -13.21 4.89 9.31
C GLU A 48 -11.98 4.74 8.40
N TYR A 49 -12.11 4.00 7.28
CA TYR A 49 -11.05 3.81 6.30
C TYR A 49 -11.41 4.44 4.95
N ARG A 50 -10.46 5.17 4.39
CA ARG A 50 -10.53 5.76 3.04
C ARG A 50 -9.23 5.44 2.31
N PHE A 51 -9.26 4.47 1.42
CA PHE A 51 -8.07 4.00 0.71
C PHE A 51 -8.19 4.28 -0.79
N ALA A 52 -7.22 5.02 -1.35
CA ALA A 52 -7.10 5.24 -2.79
C ALA A 52 -6.62 3.94 -3.46
N THR A 53 -7.54 3.21 -4.11
CA THR A 53 -7.24 1.97 -4.85
C THR A 53 -6.77 2.26 -6.26
N ILE A 54 -6.03 1.34 -6.88
CA ILE A 54 -5.69 1.39 -8.31
C ILE A 54 -6.73 0.57 -9.08
N ALA A 55 -7.77 1.25 -9.60
CA ALA A 55 -8.91 0.64 -10.27
C ALA A 55 -8.55 -0.18 -11.53
N ASN A 56 -7.40 0.08 -12.13
CA ASN A 56 -6.89 -0.65 -13.30
C ASN A 56 -5.62 -1.48 -13.00
N ALA A 57 -5.46 -1.94 -11.76
CA ALA A 57 -4.28 -2.69 -11.32
C ALA A 57 -4.04 -3.97 -12.17
N GLU A 58 -5.11 -4.61 -12.67
CA GLU A 58 -5.03 -5.81 -13.51
C GLU A 58 -4.30 -5.59 -14.85
N LYS A 59 -4.20 -4.34 -15.32
CA LYS A 59 -3.56 -4.02 -16.62
C LYS A 59 -2.03 -4.10 -16.58
N SER A 60 -1.42 -4.16 -15.39
CA SER A 60 0.04 -4.19 -15.24
C SER A 60 0.47 -4.96 -13.99
N PRO A 61 1.49 -5.85 -14.09
CA PRO A 61 2.10 -6.44 -12.91
C PRO A 61 2.62 -5.40 -11.92
N ALA A 62 3.22 -4.31 -12.42
CA ALA A 62 3.73 -3.22 -11.59
C ALA A 62 2.60 -2.55 -10.77
N LEU A 63 1.45 -2.25 -11.41
CA LEU A 63 0.32 -1.66 -10.70
C LEU A 63 -0.27 -2.61 -9.64
N ARG A 64 -0.33 -3.92 -9.92
CA ARG A 64 -0.76 -4.91 -8.93
C ARG A 64 0.19 -4.97 -7.72
N SER A 65 1.50 -4.92 -7.98
CA SER A 65 2.51 -4.90 -6.91
C SER A 65 2.38 -3.67 -6.04
N ILE A 66 2.20 -2.49 -6.64
CA ILE A 66 1.99 -1.22 -5.94
C ILE A 66 0.71 -1.27 -5.11
N GLU A 67 -0.41 -1.71 -5.69
CA GLU A 67 -1.70 -1.83 -4.99
C GLU A 67 -1.59 -2.76 -3.76
N ALA A 68 -0.98 -3.94 -3.94
CA ALA A 68 -0.82 -4.91 -2.86
C ALA A 68 0.08 -4.39 -1.74
N ALA A 69 1.21 -3.75 -2.08
CA ALA A 69 2.13 -3.17 -1.10
C ALA A 69 1.44 -2.07 -0.27
N ASN A 70 0.76 -1.12 -0.94
CA ASN A 70 0.05 -0.06 -0.23
C ASN A 70 -1.13 -0.56 0.59
N ALA A 71 -1.87 -1.57 0.11
CA ALA A 71 -2.91 -2.22 0.90
C ALA A 71 -2.31 -2.89 2.15
N GLY A 72 -1.13 -3.52 2.04
CA GLY A 72 -0.39 -4.06 3.17
C GLY A 72 -0.05 -2.98 4.20
N TYR A 73 0.58 -1.89 3.78
CA TYR A 73 0.90 -0.77 4.67
C TYR A 73 -0.35 -0.13 5.28
N PHE A 74 -1.34 0.19 4.46
CA PHE A 74 -2.56 0.88 4.94
C PHE A 74 -3.34 0.08 5.97
N PHE A 75 -3.47 -1.23 5.77
CA PHE A 75 -4.22 -2.12 6.65
C PHE A 75 -3.32 -2.86 7.67
N GLU A 76 -2.04 -2.47 7.79
CA GLU A 76 -1.07 -3.01 8.74
C GLU A 76 -0.92 -4.54 8.65
N LEU A 77 -0.85 -5.06 7.42
CA LEU A 77 -0.71 -6.48 7.12
C LEU A 77 0.70 -6.78 6.62
N GLU A 78 1.42 -7.66 7.29
CA GLU A 78 2.73 -8.12 6.85
C GLU A 78 2.62 -8.98 5.57
N GLU A 79 3.57 -8.82 4.63
CA GLU A 79 3.71 -9.65 3.42
C GLU A 79 2.40 -9.85 2.62
N PHE A 80 1.60 -8.80 2.50
CA PHE A 80 0.30 -8.89 1.83
C PHE A 80 0.44 -8.87 0.30
N GLY A 81 -0.21 -9.83 -0.39
CA GLY A 81 -0.18 -9.96 -1.85
C GLY A 81 -1.55 -9.97 -2.53
N GLY A 82 -2.61 -9.60 -1.81
CA GLY A 82 -3.99 -9.63 -2.29
C GLY A 82 -4.51 -8.30 -2.81
N THR A 83 -5.83 -8.17 -2.91
CA THR A 83 -6.52 -6.93 -3.28
C THR A 83 -6.81 -6.06 -2.06
N ALA A 84 -7.02 -4.76 -2.25
CA ALA A 84 -7.38 -3.84 -1.16
C ALA A 84 -8.63 -4.29 -0.38
N ARG A 85 -9.63 -4.89 -1.05
CA ARG A 85 -10.80 -5.47 -0.37
C ARG A 85 -10.43 -6.63 0.54
N GLN A 86 -9.57 -7.54 0.08
CA GLN A 86 -9.11 -8.67 0.90
C GLN A 86 -8.27 -8.20 2.10
N ALA A 87 -7.46 -7.15 1.92
CA ALA A 87 -6.73 -6.52 3.00
C ALA A 87 -7.68 -5.95 4.05
N ALA A 88 -8.66 -5.17 3.62
CA ALA A 88 -9.68 -4.59 4.49
C ALA A 88 -10.43 -5.66 5.29
N ASP A 89 -10.90 -6.72 4.62
CA ASP A 89 -11.60 -7.83 5.29
C ASP A 89 -10.70 -8.55 6.30
N SER A 90 -9.39 -8.61 6.05
CA SER A 90 -8.42 -9.22 6.98
C SER A 90 -8.20 -8.35 8.21
N ALA A 91 -7.99 -7.03 8.01
CA ALA A 91 -7.84 -6.07 9.10
C ALA A 91 -9.07 -6.03 10.01
N LEU A 92 -10.28 -5.99 9.43
CA LEU A 92 -11.51 -6.00 10.22
C LEU A 92 -11.68 -7.29 11.05
N ARG A 93 -11.30 -8.45 10.48
CA ARG A 93 -11.31 -9.73 11.23
C ARG A 93 -10.29 -9.73 12.36
N GLN A 94 -9.11 -9.15 12.16
CA GLN A 94 -8.07 -9.05 13.19
C GLN A 94 -8.56 -8.18 14.35
N ILE A 95 -9.10 -6.99 14.09
CA ILE A 95 -9.68 -6.10 15.10
C ILE A 95 -10.81 -6.81 15.85
N ALA A 96 -11.71 -7.52 15.15
CA ALA A 96 -12.78 -8.27 15.77
C ALA A 96 -12.26 -9.38 16.69
N ALA A 97 -11.18 -10.07 16.30
CA ALA A 97 -10.54 -11.09 17.11
C ALA A 97 -9.89 -10.50 18.37
N GLU A 98 -9.22 -9.35 18.25
CA GLU A 98 -8.60 -8.65 19.38
C GLU A 98 -9.65 -8.18 20.40
N LEU A 99 -10.77 -7.65 19.95
CA LEU A 99 -11.89 -7.25 20.79
C LEU A 99 -12.59 -8.43 21.50
N ALA A 100 -12.50 -9.64 20.95
CA ALA A 100 -13.08 -10.84 21.54
C ALA A 100 -12.30 -11.37 22.76
N PHE A 101 -11.03 -10.97 22.94
CA PHE A 101 -10.26 -11.36 24.13
C PHE A 101 -10.71 -10.55 25.35
N PRO A 102 -10.89 -11.21 26.53
CA PRO A 102 -11.24 -10.52 27.76
C PRO A 102 -10.17 -9.47 28.08
N GLN A 103 -10.54 -8.22 27.97
CA GLN A 103 -9.64 -7.12 28.36
C GLN A 103 -9.62 -7.04 29.89
N SER A 104 -8.45 -7.13 30.50
CA SER A 104 -8.25 -6.85 31.95
C SER A 104 -8.37 -5.36 32.28
N ALA A 105 -8.68 -4.54 31.29
CA ALA A 105 -8.80 -3.09 31.41
C ALA A 105 -10.16 -2.69 32.00
N PRO A 106 -10.24 -1.57 32.75
CA PRO A 106 -11.52 -1.03 33.20
C PRO A 106 -12.46 -0.79 32.01
N GLN A 107 -13.78 -1.00 32.23
CA GLN A 107 -14.79 -0.73 31.21
C GLN A 107 -14.60 0.67 30.64
N MET A 108 -14.42 0.75 29.34
CA MET A 108 -14.28 2.00 28.64
C MET A 108 -15.63 2.71 28.58
N THR A 109 -15.61 4.01 28.70
CA THR A 109 -16.83 4.84 28.58
C THR A 109 -17.17 5.11 27.11
N GLU A 110 -16.20 4.94 26.20
CA GLU A 110 -16.34 5.19 24.77
C GLU A 110 -15.64 4.08 23.98
N PRO A 111 -16.11 3.76 22.75
CA PRO A 111 -15.45 2.78 21.88
C PRO A 111 -14.05 3.26 21.50
N TYR A 112 -13.18 2.32 21.13
CA TYR A 112 -11.95 2.63 20.39
C TYR A 112 -12.29 3.28 19.05
N GLU A 113 -11.41 4.11 18.56
CA GLU A 113 -11.56 4.72 17.24
C GLU A 113 -10.29 4.54 16.42
N ILE A 114 -10.44 4.10 15.18
CA ILE A 114 -9.37 3.99 14.20
C ILE A 114 -9.84 4.69 12.93
N SER A 115 -9.08 5.69 12.50
CA SER A 115 -9.31 6.38 11.24
C SER A 115 -8.03 6.35 10.42
N ALA A 116 -8.13 5.97 9.15
CA ALA A 116 -7.00 6.04 8.23
C ALA A 116 -7.45 6.52 6.85
N GLU A 117 -6.63 7.35 6.24
CA GLU A 117 -6.80 7.84 4.88
C GLU A 117 -5.52 7.67 4.08
N ALA A 118 -5.64 7.12 2.88
CA ALA A 118 -4.56 7.05 1.91
C ALA A 118 -4.92 7.84 0.67
N GLU A 119 -4.14 8.87 0.37
CA GLU A 119 -4.20 9.64 -0.86
C GLU A 119 -3.07 9.21 -1.81
N ALA A 120 -3.30 9.31 -3.10
CA ALA A 120 -2.32 8.97 -4.11
C ALA A 120 -2.12 10.11 -5.11
N ALA A 121 -0.86 10.37 -5.45
CA ALA A 121 -0.46 11.29 -6.50
C ALA A 121 0.42 10.57 -7.53
N VAL A 122 0.27 10.92 -8.80
CA VAL A 122 1.02 10.31 -9.90
C VAL A 122 1.76 11.37 -10.70
N THR A 123 2.98 11.04 -11.10
CA THR A 123 3.78 11.76 -12.10
C THR A 123 4.00 10.84 -13.31
N ASP A 124 4.81 11.26 -14.30
CA ASP A 124 5.08 10.46 -15.51
C ASP A 124 5.68 9.07 -15.23
N SER A 125 6.39 8.90 -14.13
CA SER A 125 7.14 7.68 -13.83
C SER A 125 6.96 7.14 -12.41
N LEU A 126 6.34 7.92 -11.53
CA LEU A 126 6.20 7.61 -10.11
C LEU A 126 4.76 7.71 -9.66
N VAL A 127 4.41 6.92 -8.66
CA VAL A 127 3.22 7.12 -7.84
C VAL A 127 3.62 7.20 -6.37
N THR A 128 3.06 8.17 -5.66
CA THR A 128 3.30 8.38 -4.24
C THR A 128 1.98 8.27 -3.49
N TYR A 129 1.99 7.46 -2.44
CA TYR A 129 0.91 7.38 -1.46
C TYR A 129 1.32 8.12 -0.19
N ILE A 130 0.38 8.86 0.36
CA ILE A 130 0.46 9.46 1.70
C ILE A 130 -0.61 8.80 2.54
N ILE A 131 -0.21 8.08 3.59
CA ILE A 131 -1.09 7.36 4.50
C ILE A 131 -1.10 8.11 5.83
N SER A 132 -2.24 8.65 6.19
CA SER A 132 -2.45 9.31 7.48
C SER A 132 -3.34 8.43 8.36
N ARG A 133 -2.93 8.23 9.60
CA ARG A 133 -3.67 7.43 10.60
C ARG A 133 -3.92 8.23 11.85
N TRP A 134 -5.05 7.98 12.46
CA TRP A 134 -5.36 8.38 13.81
C TRP A 134 -6.00 7.22 14.54
N SER A 135 -5.63 7.02 15.79
CA SER A 135 -6.24 6.00 16.63
C SER A 135 -6.40 6.47 18.06
N TYR A 136 -7.50 6.06 18.68
CA TYR A 136 -7.75 6.18 20.10
C TYR A 136 -8.12 4.82 20.66
N THR A 137 -7.27 4.28 21.52
CA THR A 137 -7.44 2.96 22.16
C THR A 137 -7.55 3.09 23.68
N GLY A 138 -8.07 4.22 24.15
CA GLY A 138 -8.15 4.58 25.56
C GLY A 138 -6.93 5.37 26.01
N GLY A 139 -7.07 6.07 27.12
CA GLY A 139 -6.03 6.91 27.70
C GLY A 139 -6.29 8.41 27.55
N ALA A 140 -5.25 9.23 27.69
CA ALA A 140 -5.39 10.69 27.74
C ALA A 140 -5.54 11.37 26.38
N HIS A 141 -5.05 10.75 25.28
CA HIS A 141 -5.11 11.32 23.92
C HIS A 141 -4.96 10.22 22.87
N GLY A 142 -5.40 10.50 21.64
CA GLY A 142 -5.18 9.67 20.49
C GLY A 142 -3.76 9.79 19.93
N MET A 143 -3.41 8.91 18.99
CA MET A 143 -2.13 8.86 18.28
C MET A 143 -2.33 9.23 16.82
N TYR A 144 -1.36 9.96 16.26
CA TYR A 144 -1.29 10.29 14.84
C TYR A 144 -0.02 9.74 14.23
N ALA A 145 -0.14 9.22 13.02
CA ALA A 145 1.00 8.81 12.20
C ALA A 145 0.75 9.22 10.74
N THR A 146 1.83 9.56 10.04
CA THR A 146 1.79 9.80 8.58
C THR A 146 3.00 9.13 7.95
N GLU A 147 2.76 8.37 6.90
CA GLU A 147 3.76 7.65 6.12
C GLU A 147 3.66 8.05 4.65
N CYS A 148 4.80 7.98 3.94
CA CYS A 148 4.88 8.32 2.54
C CYS A 148 5.63 7.21 1.80
N HIS A 149 4.98 6.60 0.81
CA HIS A 149 5.51 5.50 0.02
C HIS A 149 5.53 5.88 -1.45
N THR A 150 6.70 5.86 -2.08
CA THR A 150 6.87 6.23 -3.50
C THR A 150 7.35 5.03 -4.29
N TYR A 151 6.69 4.78 -5.43
CA TYR A 151 6.93 3.61 -6.27
C TYR A 151 7.28 3.99 -7.69
N SER A 152 8.13 3.16 -8.32
CA SER A 152 8.37 3.19 -9.76
C SER A 152 7.17 2.59 -10.51
N LEU A 153 6.53 3.36 -11.41
CA LEU A 153 5.45 2.84 -12.27
C LEU A 153 5.94 1.79 -13.26
N ALA A 154 7.21 1.84 -13.65
CA ALA A 154 7.79 0.87 -14.57
C ALA A 154 8.07 -0.47 -13.90
N GLY A 155 8.59 -0.45 -12.67
CA GLY A 155 9.03 -1.63 -11.94
C GLY A 155 8.04 -2.17 -10.91
N GLY A 156 7.15 -1.33 -10.39
CA GLY A 156 6.20 -1.70 -9.34
C GLY A 156 6.82 -1.92 -7.96
N TYR A 157 8.05 -1.45 -7.77
CA TYR A 157 8.77 -1.53 -6.49
C TYR A 157 8.83 -0.17 -5.82
N GLU A 158 8.89 -0.19 -4.50
CA GLU A 158 9.06 1.00 -3.68
C GLU A 158 10.48 1.56 -3.82
N LEU A 159 10.58 2.89 -3.92
CA LEU A 159 11.85 3.60 -3.99
C LEU A 159 12.34 3.94 -2.59
N SER A 160 13.60 3.60 -2.34
CA SER A 160 14.31 4.04 -1.14
C SER A 160 14.84 5.48 -1.30
N THR A 161 15.26 6.07 -0.20
CA THR A 161 15.94 7.38 -0.23
C THR A 161 17.18 7.37 -1.14
N ALA A 162 17.90 6.23 -1.21
CA ALA A 162 19.06 6.06 -2.08
C ALA A 162 18.73 6.04 -3.57
N ASP A 163 17.49 5.64 -3.94
CA ASP A 163 17.00 5.68 -5.33
C ASP A 163 16.62 7.11 -5.75
N LEU A 164 16.23 7.95 -4.79
CA LEU A 164 15.74 9.31 -5.03
C LEU A 164 16.85 10.36 -4.99
N PHE A 165 17.88 10.13 -4.19
CA PHE A 165 18.97 11.09 -3.96
C PHE A 165 20.33 10.46 -4.17
N SER A 166 21.26 11.20 -4.78
CA SER A 166 22.64 10.78 -4.85
C SER A 166 23.29 10.86 -3.45
N GLU A 167 24.30 10.02 -3.21
CA GLU A 167 25.06 9.99 -1.95
C GLU A 167 25.56 11.39 -1.54
N ARG A 168 25.98 12.22 -2.52
CA ARG A 168 26.41 13.59 -2.27
C ARG A 168 25.27 14.50 -1.78
N GLN A 169 24.03 14.28 -2.23
CA GLN A 169 22.86 15.05 -1.78
C GLN A 169 22.43 14.64 -0.37
N LEU A 170 22.56 13.35 -0.02
CA LEU A 170 22.27 12.85 1.32
C LEU A 170 23.26 13.34 2.38
N LEU A 171 24.54 13.50 2.02
CA LEU A 171 25.59 13.99 2.93
C LEU A 171 25.59 15.51 3.11
N GLY A 172 24.88 16.24 2.26
CA GLY A 172 24.74 17.72 2.32
C GLY A 172 23.52 18.23 3.07
N MET A 173 22.68 17.31 3.59
CA MET A 173 21.55 17.61 4.46
C MET A 173 21.98 17.55 5.92
#